data_91f29e9983883e47e734a6ea787c2e5d
#
_entry.id   91f29e9983883e47e734a6ea787c2e5d
#
_cell.length_a   1.000
_cell.length_b   1.000
_cell.length_c   1.000
_cell.angle_alpha   90.00
_cell.angle_beta   90.00
_cell.angle_gamma   90.00
#
_symmetry.space_group_name_H-M   'P 1'
#
loop_
_entity.id
_entity.type
_entity.pdbx_description
1 polymer ?
#
loop_
_entity_poly.entity_id
_entity_poly.type
_entity_poly.pdbx_seq_one_letter_code
_entity_poly.pdbx_strand_id
1 'polypeptide(L)'
;MQEAVQLARDLLPDIILLDIDMPGGGLEAARIIAEEFPVTRIVVLTASEEDDHLIGALKIGARAYILKGVAARELIRILRAVSAGESYVPPRLAASLLLEMRESPSQEKQSTSPLDELTSREREILESLAAGLSNKEIGEKLFLSEKTVKHYMTNILQKLQVRNRVEAALLAQKEMKKS
;
A
#
# COMPACT_ATOMS: atom_id res chain seq x y z
N MET A 1 -8.34 17.02 2.42
CA MET A 1 -8.48 15.65 1.90
C MET A 1 -8.76 15.63 0.40
N GLN A 2 -9.90 16.10 -0.10
CA GLN A 2 -10.27 16.03 -1.54
C GLN A 2 -9.22 16.67 -2.47
N GLU A 3 -8.65 17.80 -2.07
CA GLU A 3 -7.60 18.48 -2.83
C GLU A 3 -6.32 17.63 -2.96
N ALA A 4 -5.91 16.94 -1.89
CA ALA A 4 -4.73 16.07 -1.93
C ALA A 4 -4.92 14.87 -2.89
N VAL A 5 -6.11 14.27 -2.89
CA VAL A 5 -6.47 13.19 -3.82
C VAL A 5 -6.53 13.72 -5.26
N GLN A 6 -7.10 14.92 -5.47
CA GLN A 6 -7.17 15.53 -6.78
C GLN A 6 -5.77 15.86 -7.33
N LEU A 7 -4.88 16.43 -6.49
CA LEU A 7 -3.49 16.69 -6.88
C LEU A 7 -2.75 15.39 -7.23
N ALA A 8 -2.99 14.31 -6.50
CA ALA A 8 -2.40 13.01 -6.83
C ALA A 8 -2.86 12.51 -8.21
N ARG A 9 -4.13 12.73 -8.57
CA ARG A 9 -4.68 12.40 -9.90
C ARG A 9 -4.06 13.22 -11.00
N ASP A 10 -3.93 14.53 -10.78
CA ASP A 10 -3.49 15.47 -11.81
C ASP A 10 -1.98 15.37 -12.07
N LEU A 11 -1.20 15.12 -11.01
CA LEU A 11 0.28 15.15 -11.07
C LEU A 11 0.90 13.75 -11.22
N LEU A 12 0.19 12.69 -10.81
CA LEU A 12 0.69 11.29 -10.78
C LEU A 12 2.12 11.20 -10.20
N PRO A 13 2.36 11.71 -8.99
CA PRO A 13 3.70 11.81 -8.43
C PRO A 13 4.27 10.44 -8.05
N ASP A 14 5.60 10.28 -8.14
CA ASP A 14 6.28 9.07 -7.62
C ASP A 14 6.21 8.98 -6.09
N ILE A 15 6.23 10.14 -5.42
CA ILE A 15 6.13 10.27 -3.96
C ILE A 15 5.14 11.36 -3.63
N ILE A 16 4.28 11.09 -2.64
CA ILE A 16 3.43 12.10 -2.02
C ILE A 16 3.74 12.22 -0.54
N LEU A 17 3.87 13.46 -0.09
CA LEU A 17 4.08 13.79 1.32
C LEU A 17 2.76 14.28 1.90
N LEU A 18 2.18 13.53 2.81
CA LEU A 18 0.85 13.79 3.38
C LEU A 18 0.95 14.12 4.86
N ASP A 19 0.37 15.26 5.22
CA ASP A 19 0.13 15.60 6.62
C ASP A 19 -1.10 14.87 7.14
N ILE A 20 -0.94 14.00 8.14
CA ILE A 20 -2.10 13.31 8.72
C ILE A 20 -2.99 14.22 9.56
N ASP A 21 -2.45 15.31 10.06
CA ASP A 21 -3.20 16.28 10.88
C ASP A 21 -3.98 17.29 10.02
N MET A 22 -3.97 17.13 8.68
CA MET A 22 -4.68 18.05 7.80
C MET A 22 -6.21 17.94 7.92
N PRO A 23 -6.95 19.08 7.72
CA PRO A 23 -8.40 19.06 7.71
C PRO A 23 -9.00 18.04 6.72
N GLY A 24 -9.95 17.25 7.22
CA GLY A 24 -10.61 16.20 6.43
C GLY A 24 -9.93 14.81 6.47
N GLY A 25 -8.85 14.66 7.27
CA GLY A 25 -8.23 13.36 7.54
C GLY A 25 -7.14 12.97 6.54
N GLY A 26 -5.88 13.09 6.97
CA GLY A 26 -4.72 12.71 6.14
C GLY A 26 -4.59 11.21 5.93
N LEU A 27 -4.93 10.38 6.93
CA LEU A 27 -4.92 8.92 6.79
C LEU A 27 -5.97 8.44 5.79
N GLU A 28 -7.15 9.07 5.76
CA GLU A 28 -8.18 8.72 4.78
C GLU A 28 -7.75 9.13 3.35
N ALA A 29 -7.11 10.29 3.20
CA ALA A 29 -6.50 10.68 1.93
C ALA A 29 -5.42 9.67 1.49
N ALA A 30 -4.57 9.24 2.42
CA ALA A 30 -3.54 8.23 2.16
C ALA A 30 -4.16 6.90 1.70
N ARG A 31 -5.26 6.46 2.34
CA ARG A 31 -5.97 5.24 1.95
C ARG A 31 -6.49 5.31 0.52
N ILE A 32 -7.19 6.40 0.18
CA ILE A 32 -7.73 6.61 -1.17
C ILE A 32 -6.59 6.65 -2.20
N ILE A 33 -5.50 7.36 -1.89
CA ILE A 33 -4.34 7.46 -2.78
C ILE A 33 -3.65 6.11 -2.95
N ALA A 34 -3.50 5.32 -1.89
CA ALA A 34 -2.92 3.99 -1.97
C ALA A 34 -3.74 3.03 -2.85
N GLU A 35 -5.08 3.14 -2.79
CA GLU A 35 -5.99 2.34 -3.59
C GLU A 35 -6.01 2.78 -5.06
N GLU A 36 -6.06 4.08 -5.34
CA GLU A 36 -6.14 4.62 -6.70
C GLU A 36 -4.79 4.66 -7.41
N PHE A 37 -3.70 4.92 -6.67
CA PHE A 37 -2.35 5.15 -7.20
C PHE A 37 -1.29 4.26 -6.52
N PRO A 38 -1.34 2.93 -6.72
CA PRO A 38 -0.46 1.98 -6.01
C PRO A 38 1.03 2.15 -6.35
N VAL A 39 1.36 2.93 -7.36
CA VAL A 39 2.76 3.28 -7.74
C VAL A 39 3.28 4.42 -6.88
N THR A 40 2.40 5.30 -6.43
CA THR A 40 2.74 6.48 -5.64
C THR A 40 3.15 6.05 -4.23
N ARG A 41 4.37 6.37 -3.85
CA ARG A 41 4.87 6.09 -2.50
C ARG A 41 4.37 7.14 -1.55
N ILE A 42 3.66 6.71 -0.53
CA ILE A 42 3.09 7.59 0.48
C ILE A 42 4.10 7.78 1.61
N VAL A 43 4.43 9.02 1.89
CA VAL A 43 5.22 9.48 3.04
C VAL A 43 4.31 10.28 3.94
N VAL A 44 4.16 9.86 5.18
CA VAL A 44 3.31 10.51 6.17
C VAL A 44 4.11 11.49 7.00
N LEU A 45 3.58 12.71 7.17
CA LEU A 45 4.04 13.71 8.12
C LEU A 45 3.05 13.83 9.27
N THR A 46 3.54 13.93 10.51
CA THR A 46 2.71 14.13 11.70
C THR A 46 3.43 14.93 12.75
N ALA A 47 2.66 15.62 13.58
CA ALA A 47 3.15 16.26 14.82
C ALA A 47 3.13 15.30 16.00
N SER A 48 2.40 14.17 15.93
CA SER A 48 2.18 13.24 17.02
C SER A 48 3.12 12.02 16.93
N GLU A 49 3.59 11.57 18.09
CA GLU A 49 4.29 10.29 18.27
C GLU A 49 3.32 9.16 18.68
N GLU A 50 2.01 9.33 18.46
CA GLU A 50 1.01 8.34 18.84
C GLU A 50 1.12 7.08 17.95
N ASP A 51 1.16 5.92 18.61
CA ASP A 51 1.35 4.63 17.96
C ASP A 51 0.18 4.25 17.04
N ASP A 52 -1.05 4.66 17.38
CA ASP A 52 -2.26 4.38 16.58
C ASP A 52 -2.17 4.99 15.17
N HIS A 53 -1.65 6.20 15.04
CA HIS A 53 -1.45 6.86 13.75
C HIS A 53 -0.39 6.15 12.91
N LEU A 54 0.69 5.68 13.54
CA LEU A 54 1.72 4.89 12.88
C LEU A 54 1.19 3.56 12.36
N ILE A 55 0.45 2.82 13.21
CA ILE A 55 -0.16 1.55 12.82
C ILE A 55 -1.13 1.76 11.66
N GLY A 56 -1.95 2.82 11.73
CA GLY A 56 -2.85 3.20 10.64
C GLY A 56 -2.11 3.47 9.33
N ALA A 57 -1.04 4.26 9.36
CA ALA A 57 -0.23 4.59 8.20
C ALA A 57 0.46 3.33 7.59
N LEU A 58 0.98 2.44 8.43
CA LEU A 58 1.60 1.20 7.97
C LEU A 58 0.59 0.23 7.33
N LYS A 59 -0.61 0.11 7.91
CA LYS A 59 -1.71 -0.70 7.33
C LYS A 59 -2.15 -0.22 5.95
N ILE A 60 -2.11 1.09 5.71
CA ILE A 60 -2.40 1.70 4.41
C ILE A 60 -1.26 1.45 3.40
N GLY A 61 -0.06 1.07 3.87
CA GLY A 61 1.10 0.84 3.03
C GLY A 61 1.99 2.07 2.85
N ALA A 62 1.94 3.03 3.78
CA ALA A 62 2.88 4.15 3.78
C ALA A 62 4.33 3.64 3.83
N ARG A 63 5.20 4.25 3.02
CA ARG A 63 6.62 3.88 2.93
C ARG A 63 7.48 4.60 3.94
N ALA A 64 7.04 5.75 4.42
CA ALA A 64 7.74 6.44 5.49
C ALA A 64 6.77 7.15 6.42
N TYR A 65 7.17 7.23 7.68
CA TYR A 65 6.52 7.98 8.74
C TYR A 65 7.52 8.97 9.30
N ILE A 66 7.22 10.25 9.25
CA ILE A 66 8.14 11.33 9.59
C ILE A 66 7.49 12.27 10.58
N LEU A 67 8.20 12.60 11.66
CA LEU A 67 7.74 13.61 12.61
C LEU A 67 8.00 15.02 12.07
N LYS A 68 7.03 15.92 12.20
CA LYS A 68 7.21 17.33 11.90
C LYS A 68 8.33 17.90 12.78
N GLY A 69 9.14 18.79 12.20
CA GLY A 69 10.32 19.32 12.88
C GLY A 69 11.63 18.61 12.56
N VAL A 70 11.59 17.52 11.75
CA VAL A 70 12.80 16.93 11.20
C VAL A 70 13.58 17.97 10.37
N ALA A 71 14.91 17.97 10.48
CA ALA A 71 15.75 18.88 9.70
C ALA A 71 15.57 18.64 8.18
N ALA A 72 15.55 19.72 7.40
CA ALA A 72 15.34 19.63 5.94
C ALA A 72 16.31 18.66 5.24
N ARG A 73 17.57 18.62 5.68
CA ARG A 73 18.58 17.68 5.13
C ARG A 73 18.16 16.22 5.37
N GLU A 74 17.64 15.92 6.54
CA GLU A 74 17.18 14.57 6.89
C GLU A 74 15.91 14.19 6.12
N LEU A 75 14.97 15.11 5.99
CA LEU A 75 13.79 14.92 5.16
C LEU A 75 14.17 14.55 3.72
N ILE A 76 15.10 15.31 3.11
CA ILE A 76 15.57 15.02 1.75
C ILE A 76 16.23 13.64 1.68
N ARG A 77 17.01 13.26 2.70
CA ARG A 77 17.64 11.94 2.76
C ARG A 77 16.59 10.82 2.78
N ILE A 78 15.58 10.96 3.63
CA ILE A 78 14.48 9.99 3.73
C ILE A 78 13.70 9.91 2.40
N LEU A 79 13.36 11.03 1.79
CA LEU A 79 12.64 11.03 0.51
C LEU A 79 13.43 10.34 -0.61
N ARG A 80 14.75 10.52 -0.65
CA ARG A 80 15.62 9.81 -1.60
C ARG A 80 15.66 8.30 -1.34
N ALA A 81 15.75 7.89 -0.07
CA ALA A 81 15.70 6.49 0.31
C ALA A 81 14.36 5.85 -0.09
N VAL A 82 13.23 6.54 0.18
CA VAL A 82 11.91 6.11 -0.26
C VAL A 82 11.81 6.03 -1.79
N SER A 83 12.41 6.99 -2.50
CA SER A 83 12.48 6.94 -3.97
C SER A 83 13.28 5.74 -4.48
N ALA A 84 14.27 5.27 -3.73
CA ALA A 84 15.04 4.06 -4.02
C ALA A 84 14.32 2.76 -3.63
N GLY A 85 13.13 2.85 -2.99
CA GLY A 85 12.33 1.69 -2.57
C GLY A 85 12.47 1.30 -1.10
N GLU A 86 13.26 2.05 -0.33
CA GLU A 86 13.40 1.83 1.11
C GLU A 86 12.19 2.32 1.88
N SER A 87 12.07 1.89 3.14
CA SER A 87 11.06 2.38 4.07
C SER A 87 11.72 3.07 5.26
N TYR A 88 11.03 4.05 5.85
CA TYR A 88 11.55 4.75 7.02
C TYR A 88 10.49 4.90 8.10
N VAL A 89 10.83 4.49 9.31
CA VAL A 89 10.07 4.72 10.54
C VAL A 89 11.04 5.26 11.59
N PRO A 90 10.70 6.29 12.37
CA PRO A 90 11.53 6.76 13.46
C PRO A 90 11.89 5.61 14.42
N PRO A 91 13.17 5.48 14.85
CA PRO A 91 13.60 4.33 15.65
C PRO A 91 12.82 4.12 16.96
N ARG A 92 12.37 5.19 17.60
CA ARG A 92 11.52 5.11 18.81
C ARG A 92 10.19 4.43 18.53
N LEU A 93 9.50 4.86 17.47
CA LEU A 93 8.21 4.30 17.07
C LEU A 93 8.34 2.86 16.54
N ALA A 94 9.45 2.53 15.88
CA ALA A 94 9.73 1.15 15.50
C ALA A 94 9.92 0.25 16.74
N ALA A 95 10.56 0.77 17.80
CA ALA A 95 10.72 0.03 19.06
C ALA A 95 9.38 -0.20 19.77
N SER A 96 8.48 0.82 19.84
CA SER A 96 7.14 0.68 20.40
C SER A 96 6.34 -0.39 19.68
N LEU A 97 6.32 -0.37 18.35
CA LEU A 97 5.64 -1.39 17.54
C LEU A 97 6.14 -2.80 17.82
N LEU A 98 7.45 -2.99 17.95
CA LEU A 98 8.03 -4.30 18.27
C LEU A 98 7.61 -4.78 19.66
N LEU A 99 7.47 -3.87 20.63
CA LEU A 99 6.99 -4.20 21.98
C LEU A 99 5.51 -4.59 21.96
N GLU A 100 4.65 -3.80 21.29
CA GLU A 100 3.23 -4.11 21.12
C GLU A 100 3.00 -5.46 20.41
N MET A 101 3.80 -5.75 19.38
CA MET A 101 3.73 -7.05 18.69
C MET A 101 4.14 -8.22 19.60
N ARG A 102 4.95 -7.98 20.65
CA ARG A 102 5.32 -9.01 21.64
C ARG A 102 4.29 -9.16 22.74
N GLU A 103 3.59 -8.08 23.11
CA GLU A 103 2.56 -8.08 24.18
C GLU A 103 1.19 -8.51 23.66
N SER A 104 0.90 -8.30 22.39
CA SER A 104 -0.22 -8.95 21.74
C SER A 104 0.15 -10.41 21.52
N PRO A 105 -0.46 -11.39 22.25
CA PRO A 105 -0.27 -12.77 21.88
C PRO A 105 -0.71 -12.86 20.43
N SER A 106 0.18 -13.32 19.60
CA SER A 106 0.01 -13.54 18.19
C SER A 106 -1.41 -14.01 17.90
N GLN A 107 -2.32 -13.12 17.55
CA GLN A 107 -3.21 -13.51 16.52
C GLN A 107 -2.28 -13.66 15.29
N GLU A 108 -1.57 -14.79 15.26
CA GLU A 108 -1.36 -15.46 14.02
C GLU A 108 -2.74 -15.36 13.34
N LYS A 109 -2.91 -14.39 12.44
CA LYS A 109 -3.81 -14.62 11.34
C LYS A 109 -3.26 -15.93 10.78
N GLN A 110 -3.89 -17.01 11.17
CA GLN A 110 -3.94 -18.17 10.33
C GLN A 110 -4.46 -17.59 9.01
N SER A 111 -3.55 -17.12 8.16
CA SER A 111 -3.86 -16.86 6.77
C SER A 111 -4.23 -18.23 6.22
N THR A 112 -5.51 -18.49 6.27
CA THR A 112 -6.10 -19.72 5.76
C THR A 112 -5.98 -19.80 4.25
N SER A 113 -5.62 -18.66 3.59
CA SER A 113 -5.38 -18.57 2.16
C SER A 113 -4.34 -17.50 1.82
N PRO A 114 -3.43 -17.76 0.86
CA PRO A 114 -2.53 -16.73 0.31
C PRO A 114 -3.27 -15.50 -0.25
N LEU A 115 -4.57 -15.64 -0.55
CA LEU A 115 -5.40 -14.55 -1.06
C LEU A 115 -5.77 -13.50 0.02
N ASP A 116 -5.60 -13.83 1.30
CA ASP A 116 -5.96 -12.92 2.40
C ASP A 116 -4.98 -11.73 2.53
N GLU A 117 -3.79 -11.83 1.94
CA GLU A 117 -2.81 -10.74 1.87
C GLU A 117 -3.12 -9.71 0.75
N LEU A 118 -4.08 -10.02 -0.11
CA LEU A 118 -4.45 -9.13 -1.21
C LEU A 118 -5.47 -8.09 -0.75
N THR A 119 -5.27 -6.84 -1.19
CA THR A 119 -6.29 -5.80 -1.08
C THR A 119 -7.52 -6.18 -1.92
N SER A 120 -8.67 -5.55 -1.63
CA SER A 120 -9.90 -5.76 -2.42
C SER A 120 -9.66 -5.56 -3.92
N ARG A 121 -8.87 -4.53 -4.28
CA ARG A 121 -8.55 -4.20 -5.66
C ARG A 121 -7.64 -5.22 -6.34
N GLU A 122 -6.63 -5.71 -5.61
CA GLU A 122 -5.76 -6.77 -6.11
C GLU A 122 -6.54 -8.07 -6.30
N ARG A 123 -7.51 -8.35 -5.44
CA ARG A 123 -8.40 -9.52 -5.55
C ARG A 123 -9.28 -9.43 -6.80
N GLU A 124 -9.93 -8.29 -7.08
CA GLU A 124 -10.72 -8.07 -8.30
C GLU A 124 -9.90 -8.29 -9.58
N ILE A 125 -8.65 -7.80 -9.58
CA ILE A 125 -7.73 -8.00 -10.71
C ILE A 125 -7.35 -9.48 -10.85
N LEU A 126 -7.04 -10.15 -9.74
CA LEU A 126 -6.69 -11.57 -9.73
C LEU A 126 -7.88 -12.45 -10.19
N GLU A 127 -9.10 -12.14 -9.78
CA GLU A 127 -10.32 -12.81 -10.25
C GLU A 127 -10.50 -12.65 -11.77
N SER A 128 -10.30 -11.43 -12.26
CA SER A 128 -10.37 -11.16 -13.71
C SER A 128 -9.26 -11.89 -14.48
N LEU A 129 -8.07 -11.99 -13.89
CA LEU A 129 -6.97 -12.80 -14.42
C LEU A 129 -7.33 -14.29 -14.47
N ALA A 130 -7.91 -14.83 -13.39
CA ALA A 130 -8.35 -16.22 -13.31
C ALA A 130 -9.45 -16.56 -14.32
N ALA A 131 -10.25 -15.55 -14.72
CA ALA A 131 -11.20 -15.63 -15.82
C ALA A 131 -10.56 -15.54 -17.23
N GLY A 132 -9.23 -15.39 -17.30
CA GLY A 132 -8.48 -15.39 -18.56
C GLY A 132 -8.32 -14.04 -19.24
N LEU A 133 -8.72 -12.93 -18.60
CA LEU A 133 -8.65 -11.60 -19.20
C LEU A 133 -7.18 -11.11 -19.32
N SER A 134 -6.88 -10.41 -20.41
CA SER A 134 -5.63 -9.67 -20.60
C SER A 134 -5.59 -8.39 -19.72
N ASN A 135 -4.42 -7.80 -19.54
CA ASN A 135 -4.30 -6.55 -18.78
C ASN A 135 -5.14 -5.41 -19.37
N LYS A 136 -5.29 -5.37 -20.68
CA LYS A 136 -6.14 -4.40 -21.39
C LYS A 136 -7.61 -4.61 -21.03
N GLU A 137 -8.11 -5.84 -21.14
CA GLU A 137 -9.50 -6.19 -20.81
C GLU A 137 -9.81 -6.00 -19.33
N ILE A 138 -8.86 -6.32 -18.44
CA ILE A 138 -8.98 -6.02 -17.00
C ILE A 138 -9.06 -4.51 -16.78
N GLY A 139 -8.22 -3.73 -17.49
CA GLY A 139 -8.27 -2.27 -17.43
C GLY A 139 -9.61 -1.71 -17.87
N GLU A 140 -10.14 -2.17 -18.99
CA GLU A 140 -11.47 -1.78 -19.50
C GLU A 140 -12.57 -2.13 -18.49
N LYS A 141 -12.56 -3.34 -17.94
CA LYS A 141 -13.54 -3.83 -16.96
C LYS A 141 -13.53 -3.04 -15.66
N LEU A 142 -12.33 -2.68 -15.19
CA LEU A 142 -12.14 -2.05 -13.87
C LEU A 142 -11.89 -0.53 -13.94
N PHE A 143 -12.04 0.07 -15.13
CA PHE A 143 -11.78 1.49 -15.37
C PHE A 143 -10.35 1.92 -15.01
N LEU A 144 -9.36 1.08 -15.33
CA LEU A 144 -7.94 1.31 -15.11
C LEU A 144 -7.17 1.37 -16.44
N SER A 145 -6.02 2.05 -16.44
CA SER A 145 -5.10 1.93 -17.57
C SER A 145 -4.42 0.55 -17.59
N GLU A 146 -4.06 0.07 -18.77
CA GLU A 146 -3.30 -1.18 -18.90
C GLU A 146 -1.98 -1.13 -18.11
N LYS A 147 -1.33 0.03 -18.08
CA LYS A 147 -0.12 0.28 -17.30
C LYS A 147 -0.38 0.10 -15.79
N THR A 148 -1.50 0.59 -15.30
CA THR A 148 -1.92 0.44 -13.90
C THR A 148 -2.17 -1.03 -13.56
N VAL A 149 -2.88 -1.76 -14.42
CA VAL A 149 -3.12 -3.20 -14.23
C VAL A 149 -1.81 -3.98 -14.22
N LYS A 150 -0.86 -3.67 -15.11
CA LYS A 150 0.46 -4.30 -15.13
C LYS A 150 1.22 -4.09 -13.83
N HIS A 151 1.06 -2.91 -13.22
CA HIS A 151 1.69 -2.62 -11.93
C HIS A 151 1.04 -3.42 -10.78
N TYR A 152 -0.29 -3.43 -10.68
CA TYR A 152 -0.99 -4.29 -9.74
C TYR A 152 -0.58 -5.76 -9.89
N MET A 153 -0.44 -6.23 -11.12
CA MET A 153 -0.01 -7.60 -11.40
C MET A 153 1.36 -7.90 -10.79
N THR A 154 2.31 -6.98 -10.89
CA THR A 154 3.64 -7.14 -10.26
C THR A 154 3.52 -7.31 -8.74
N ASN A 155 2.69 -6.49 -8.09
CA ASN A 155 2.47 -6.57 -6.64
C ASN A 155 1.76 -7.87 -6.24
N ILE A 156 0.75 -8.29 -7.01
CA ILE A 156 0.03 -9.56 -6.79
C ILE A 156 0.99 -10.74 -6.86
N LEU A 157 1.84 -10.80 -7.90
CA LEU A 157 2.82 -11.89 -8.05
C LEU A 157 3.79 -11.95 -6.86
N GLN A 158 4.22 -10.79 -6.37
CA GLN A 158 5.11 -10.69 -5.22
C GLN A 158 4.43 -11.15 -3.92
N LYS A 159 3.20 -10.68 -3.66
CA LYS A 159 2.42 -11.06 -2.45
C LYS A 159 2.08 -12.54 -2.45
N LEU A 160 1.67 -13.10 -3.58
CA LEU A 160 1.36 -14.51 -3.73
C LEU A 160 2.62 -15.41 -3.82
N GLN A 161 3.82 -14.81 -3.89
CA GLN A 161 5.10 -15.50 -4.05
C GLN A 161 5.13 -16.43 -5.27
N VAL A 162 4.47 -16.03 -6.37
CA VAL A 162 4.43 -16.78 -7.63
C VAL A 162 5.27 -16.09 -8.70
N ARG A 163 5.80 -16.89 -9.65
CA ARG A 163 6.79 -16.43 -10.64
C ARG A 163 6.18 -15.72 -11.84
N ASN A 164 4.94 -16.03 -12.16
CA ASN A 164 4.29 -15.54 -13.38
C ASN A 164 2.76 -15.52 -13.25
N ARG A 165 2.12 -14.86 -14.23
CA ARG A 165 0.66 -14.70 -14.26
C ARG A 165 -0.12 -16.02 -14.35
N VAL A 166 0.48 -17.05 -14.94
CA VAL A 166 -0.17 -18.36 -15.08
C VAL A 166 -0.26 -19.03 -13.72
N GLU A 167 0.82 -19.01 -12.94
CA GLU A 167 0.82 -19.51 -11.56
C GLU A 167 -0.18 -18.76 -10.68
N ALA A 168 -0.26 -17.42 -10.83
CA ALA A 168 -1.24 -16.61 -10.11
C ALA A 168 -2.69 -16.99 -10.46
N ALA A 169 -2.99 -17.17 -11.75
CA ALA A 169 -4.32 -17.58 -12.20
C ALA A 169 -4.71 -18.98 -11.68
N LEU A 170 -3.79 -19.94 -11.72
CA LEU A 170 -4.03 -21.29 -11.21
C LEU A 170 -4.26 -21.30 -9.70
N LEU A 171 -3.48 -20.52 -8.95
CA LEU A 171 -3.64 -20.39 -7.51
C LEU A 171 -5.01 -19.79 -7.18
N ALA A 172 -5.40 -18.73 -7.87
CA ALA A 172 -6.71 -18.10 -7.71
C ALA A 172 -7.85 -19.09 -7.99
N GLN A 173 -7.79 -19.83 -9.10
CA GLN A 173 -8.81 -20.84 -9.44
C GLN A 173 -8.92 -21.95 -8.40
N LYS A 174 -7.79 -22.35 -7.79
CA LYS A 174 -7.76 -23.37 -6.76
C LYS A 174 -8.42 -22.90 -5.47
N GLU A 175 -8.14 -21.66 -5.07
CA GLU A 175 -8.69 -21.11 -3.82
C GLU A 175 -10.17 -20.72 -3.97
N MET A 176 -10.58 -20.20 -5.12
CA MET A 176 -12.00 -19.89 -5.40
C MET A 176 -12.90 -21.13 -5.49
N LYS A 177 -12.34 -22.31 -5.74
CA LYS A 177 -13.10 -23.58 -5.72
C LYS A 177 -13.26 -24.18 -4.31
N LYS A 178 -12.55 -23.65 -3.31
CA LYS A 178 -12.61 -24.11 -1.92
C LYS A 178 -13.59 -23.30 -1.06
N SER A 179 -14.00 -22.11 -1.54
CA SER A 179 -15.02 -21.24 -0.93
C SER A 179 -16.41 -21.58 -1.43
#